data_c6a4254d7cdaf9c534ef34f57f2f99a0
#
_entry.id   c6a4254d7cdaf9c534ef34f57f2f99a0
#
_cell.length_a   1.000
_cell.length_b   1.000
_cell.length_c   1.000
_cell.angle_alpha   90.00
_cell.angle_beta   90.00
_cell.angle_gamma   90.00
#
_symmetry.space_group_name_H-M   'P 1'
#
loop_
_entity.id
_entity.type
_entity.pdbx_description
1 polymer ?
#
loop_
_entity_poly.entity_id
_entity_poly.type
_entity_poly.pdbx_seq_one_letter_code
_entity_poly.pdbx_strand_id
1 'polypeptide(L)'
;MATETVLATAVSNGVGKACCKSGPGYATPLAAMSGPPEKLIYVTALYSGTGREQPDYLATVDVDPNSPTYSSVIHRLKMPYIGDELHHTGWNSCSSCHGDPSASRRYLVLPGLISGRIYAIDTMTDPKAPSLYKVVEPKEISEKTGLAFPHTSHCLASGDMLVSCLGDKEGNAKGNGFLLLDSDFNVKSRWDKPGHAPKFGYDFWYQPRFKTMISTSWGAPKAFSKGFNLQHVADGLYGSHLHIYKWPEGEMKQIIDLGNTGLLPLEIRFLHDPSKDTGYVGSALSSNMIRFFRNSDDTWSHEASGVVISVEPLKVENWILPEMPGLITDFLISLDDRFFYFVNWLHGDIRQYNIEDPKNPVLTGQIWVGGLLQKGSPVKAVREDGTTYQFDVPQIKGKSLRAGPQMIQLSLDGKRLYATNSLFSAWDRQFYPELMDKGSHIIQIDVDTEKGGLSINPDFFVDFGEEPDGPALAHEMRYPGGDCTSDIWI
;
A
#
# COMPACT_ATOMS: atom_id res chain seq x y z
N MET A 1 12.10 41.03 -49.81
CA MET A 1 11.25 41.44 -48.69
C MET A 1 9.87 40.84 -48.96
N ALA A 2 9.58 39.71 -48.40
CA ALA A 2 8.27 39.05 -48.49
C ALA A 2 7.83 38.76 -47.06
N THR A 3 6.73 39.40 -46.69
CA THR A 3 6.03 39.26 -45.41
C THR A 3 5.15 38.01 -45.45
N GLU A 4 5.44 37.03 -44.62
CA GLU A 4 4.54 35.88 -44.39
C GLU A 4 3.49 36.20 -43.34
N THR A 5 2.27 36.06 -43.76
CA THR A 5 1.06 36.21 -42.94
C THR A 5 0.75 34.86 -42.32
N VAL A 6 0.77 34.78 -40.96
CA VAL A 6 0.35 33.61 -40.24
C VAL A 6 -1.18 33.63 -40.11
N LEU A 7 -1.84 32.64 -40.72
CA LEU A 7 -3.25 32.38 -40.54
C LEU A 7 -3.46 31.57 -39.23
N ALA A 8 -4.20 32.13 -38.29
CA ALA A 8 -4.74 31.42 -37.15
C ALA A 8 -5.94 30.55 -37.58
N THR A 9 -5.81 29.26 -37.46
CA THR A 9 -6.93 28.33 -37.63
C THR A 9 -7.60 28.02 -36.29
N ALA A 10 -8.91 28.15 -36.30
CA ALA A 10 -9.80 27.91 -35.17
C ALA A 10 -9.77 26.45 -34.70
N VAL A 11 -9.70 26.29 -33.38
CA VAL A 11 -9.80 24.96 -32.72
C VAL A 11 -11.27 24.56 -32.62
N SER A 12 -11.63 23.53 -33.36
CA SER A 12 -12.93 22.86 -33.21
C SER A 12 -12.90 21.95 -31.97
N ASN A 13 -13.89 22.11 -31.10
CA ASN A 13 -14.18 21.23 -29.95
C ASN A 13 -14.58 19.81 -30.46
N GLY A 14 -13.61 18.92 -30.55
CA GLY A 14 -13.83 17.50 -30.69
C GLY A 14 -13.32 16.82 -29.43
N VAL A 15 -14.20 16.13 -28.71
CA VAL A 15 -13.81 15.16 -27.65
C VAL A 15 -13.04 14.04 -28.36
N GLY A 16 -11.76 14.28 -28.61
CA GLY A 16 -10.86 13.32 -29.22
C GLY A 16 -10.48 12.25 -28.23
N LYS A 17 -10.75 10.99 -28.55
CA LYS A 17 -10.04 9.85 -27.99
C LYS A 17 -8.53 10.15 -28.10
N ALA A 18 -7.91 10.55 -27.01
CA ALA A 18 -6.46 10.61 -26.91
C ALA A 18 -5.98 9.14 -26.94
N CYS A 19 -5.64 8.68 -28.11
CA CYS A 19 -4.95 7.42 -28.31
C CYS A 19 -3.55 7.59 -27.71
N CYS A 20 -3.27 6.93 -26.58
CA CYS A 20 -1.98 6.96 -25.90
C CYS A 20 -0.89 6.39 -26.81
N LYS A 21 -0.30 7.19 -27.66
CA LYS A 21 0.88 6.81 -28.47
C LYS A 21 2.15 6.64 -27.62
N SER A 22 2.08 6.96 -26.32
CA SER A 22 3.21 7.00 -25.39
C SER A 22 3.19 5.86 -24.33
N GLY A 23 2.28 4.90 -24.42
CA GLY A 23 2.15 3.84 -23.39
C GLY A 23 1.45 4.35 -22.11
N PRO A 24 1.45 3.54 -21.02
CA PRO A 24 0.78 3.87 -19.77
C PRO A 24 1.58 4.89 -18.94
N GLY A 25 0.91 5.49 -17.95
CA GLY A 25 1.53 6.36 -16.97
C GLY A 25 2.14 7.63 -17.56
N TYR A 26 3.22 8.06 -16.97
CA TYR A 26 3.87 9.34 -17.25
C TYR A 26 5.37 9.17 -17.46
N ALA A 27 6.00 10.07 -18.24
CA ALA A 27 7.43 10.02 -18.53
C ALA A 27 8.31 10.26 -17.30
N THR A 28 7.84 11.07 -16.35
CA THR A 28 8.54 11.38 -15.10
C THR A 28 7.55 11.54 -13.95
N PRO A 29 8.00 11.43 -12.70
CA PRO A 29 7.16 11.70 -11.52
C PRO A 29 6.56 13.10 -11.54
N LEU A 30 7.35 14.11 -11.90
CA LEU A 30 6.87 15.51 -11.99
C LEU A 30 5.83 15.72 -13.10
N ALA A 31 5.93 14.98 -14.21
CA ALA A 31 4.89 14.97 -15.23
C ALA A 31 3.58 14.37 -14.71
N ALA A 32 3.66 13.35 -13.86
CA ALA A 32 2.50 12.74 -13.22
C ALA A 32 1.78 13.72 -12.28
N MET A 33 2.52 14.55 -11.54
CA MET A 33 1.93 15.58 -10.66
C MET A 33 1.09 16.62 -11.42
N SER A 34 1.36 16.82 -12.70
CA SER A 34 0.60 17.71 -13.59
C SER A 34 -0.56 16.99 -14.29
N GLY A 35 -0.78 15.73 -14.01
CA GLY A 35 -1.89 14.92 -14.53
C GLY A 35 -3.25 15.39 -14.01
N PRO A 36 -4.35 14.90 -14.60
CA PRO A 36 -5.68 15.20 -14.11
C PRO A 36 -5.89 14.64 -12.70
N PRO A 37 -6.68 15.32 -11.84
CA PRO A 37 -7.04 14.78 -10.54
C PRO A 37 -7.84 13.48 -10.71
N GLU A 38 -7.71 12.62 -9.72
CA GLU A 38 -8.47 11.38 -9.63
C GLU A 38 -9.98 11.66 -9.51
N LYS A 39 -10.78 10.78 -10.12
CA LYS A 39 -12.26 10.84 -10.06
C LYS A 39 -12.86 9.59 -9.46
N LEU A 40 -12.09 8.52 -9.45
CA LEU A 40 -12.48 7.21 -8.93
C LEU A 40 -11.33 6.64 -8.09
N ILE A 41 -11.68 5.89 -7.05
CA ILE A 41 -10.77 5.02 -6.31
C ILE A 41 -11.35 3.61 -6.33
N TYR A 42 -10.51 2.62 -6.61
CA TYR A 42 -10.82 1.22 -6.38
C TYR A 42 -10.32 0.81 -5.00
N VAL A 43 -11.17 0.10 -4.26
CA VAL A 43 -10.90 -0.26 -2.86
C VAL A 43 -11.18 -1.75 -2.68
N THR A 44 -10.22 -2.49 -2.13
CA THR A 44 -10.49 -3.85 -1.66
C THR A 44 -11.35 -3.80 -0.42
N ALA A 45 -12.54 -4.39 -0.51
CA ALA A 45 -13.52 -4.44 0.55
C ALA A 45 -13.80 -5.89 0.94
N LEU A 46 -13.79 -6.18 2.25
CA LEU A 46 -13.72 -7.54 2.76
C LEU A 46 -14.90 -7.87 3.65
N TYR A 47 -15.43 -9.07 3.43
CA TYR A 47 -16.27 -9.78 4.38
C TYR A 47 -15.52 -10.92 5.06
N SER A 48 -14.38 -11.32 4.52
CA SER A 48 -13.47 -12.30 5.13
C SER A 48 -13.17 -11.91 6.58
N GLY A 49 -13.21 -12.88 7.48
CA GLY A 49 -12.95 -12.67 8.89
C GLY A 49 -14.01 -11.91 9.69
N THR A 50 -15.04 -11.34 9.07
CA THR A 50 -16.13 -10.59 9.76
C THR A 50 -17.22 -11.51 10.32
N GLY A 51 -17.21 -12.79 9.99
CA GLY A 51 -18.28 -13.74 10.33
C GLY A 51 -19.47 -13.74 9.36
N ARG A 52 -19.40 -12.95 8.28
CA ARG A 52 -20.41 -12.91 7.21
C ARG A 52 -20.04 -13.88 6.10
N GLU A 53 -21.03 -14.66 5.65
CA GLU A 53 -20.89 -15.60 4.53
C GLU A 53 -21.14 -14.88 3.20
N GLN A 54 -20.32 -13.87 2.91
CA GLN A 54 -20.32 -13.10 1.69
C GLN A 54 -18.92 -13.08 1.07
N PRO A 55 -18.80 -13.03 -0.26
CA PRO A 55 -17.52 -12.86 -0.90
C PRO A 55 -16.98 -11.43 -0.73
N ASP A 56 -15.67 -11.29 -0.65
CA ASP A 56 -14.99 -10.01 -0.76
C ASP A 56 -15.29 -9.36 -2.11
N TYR A 57 -15.10 -8.06 -2.22
CA TYR A 57 -15.42 -7.33 -3.44
C TYR A 57 -14.45 -6.18 -3.71
N LEU A 58 -14.36 -5.77 -4.96
CA LEU A 58 -13.73 -4.51 -5.34
C LEU A 58 -14.80 -3.41 -5.40
N ALA A 59 -14.68 -2.43 -4.52
CA ALA A 59 -15.54 -1.25 -4.52
C ALA A 59 -14.98 -0.20 -5.48
N THR A 60 -15.86 0.46 -6.26
CA THR A 60 -15.56 1.69 -6.97
C THR A 60 -16.16 2.85 -6.21
N VAL A 61 -15.33 3.78 -5.77
CA VAL A 61 -15.72 4.97 -5.01
C VAL A 61 -15.59 6.20 -5.90
N ASP A 62 -16.63 7.04 -5.93
CA ASP A 62 -16.61 8.32 -6.61
C ASP A 62 -15.96 9.39 -5.72
N VAL A 63 -14.84 9.94 -6.19
CA VAL A 63 -14.06 10.97 -5.49
C VAL A 63 -14.04 12.31 -6.23
N ASP A 64 -14.83 12.46 -7.31
CA ASP A 64 -14.98 13.73 -8.02
C ASP A 64 -15.89 14.68 -7.21
N PRO A 65 -15.38 15.78 -6.62
CA PRO A 65 -16.17 16.68 -5.79
C PRO A 65 -17.32 17.37 -6.56
N ASN A 66 -17.31 17.32 -7.88
CA ASN A 66 -18.38 17.86 -8.72
C ASN A 66 -19.44 16.82 -9.10
N SER A 67 -19.27 15.58 -8.69
CA SER A 67 -20.20 14.49 -8.99
C SER A 67 -21.35 14.45 -7.98
N PRO A 68 -22.59 14.13 -8.42
CA PRO A 68 -23.72 13.93 -7.50
C PRO A 68 -23.55 12.70 -6.58
N THR A 69 -22.63 11.79 -6.93
CA THR A 69 -22.30 10.59 -6.14
C THR A 69 -20.97 10.72 -5.39
N TYR A 70 -20.43 11.95 -5.25
CA TYR A 70 -19.22 12.21 -4.49
C TYR A 70 -19.25 11.58 -3.11
N SER A 71 -18.13 10.96 -2.71
CA SER A 71 -18.00 10.30 -1.41
C SER A 71 -18.94 9.09 -1.23
N SER A 72 -19.15 8.30 -2.30
CA SER A 72 -20.06 7.15 -2.27
C SER A 72 -19.47 5.96 -3.04
N VAL A 73 -19.81 4.75 -2.60
CA VAL A 73 -19.55 3.51 -3.37
C VAL A 73 -20.58 3.41 -4.50
N ILE A 74 -20.11 3.52 -5.75
CA ILE A 74 -20.98 3.51 -6.95
C ILE A 74 -21.06 2.14 -7.63
N HIS A 75 -20.11 1.25 -7.38
CA HIS A 75 -20.11 -0.13 -7.90
C HIS A 75 -19.43 -1.09 -6.96
N ARG A 76 -19.84 -2.36 -6.98
CA ARG A 76 -19.33 -3.45 -6.16
C ARG A 76 -19.14 -4.69 -7.02
N LEU A 77 -17.89 -4.99 -7.38
CA LEU A 77 -17.55 -6.22 -8.09
C LEU A 77 -17.28 -7.32 -7.06
N LYS A 78 -18.27 -8.16 -6.78
CA LYS A 78 -18.12 -9.31 -5.87
C LYS A 78 -17.22 -10.36 -6.50
N MET A 79 -16.29 -10.91 -5.70
CA MET A 79 -15.48 -12.05 -6.13
C MET A 79 -16.33 -13.33 -6.20
N PRO A 80 -15.92 -14.34 -6.98
CA PRO A 80 -16.70 -15.58 -7.11
C PRO A 80 -16.73 -16.46 -5.86
N TYR A 81 -15.79 -16.26 -4.93
CA TYR A 81 -15.56 -17.15 -3.79
C TYR A 81 -15.61 -16.39 -2.46
N ILE A 82 -15.84 -17.11 -1.37
CA ILE A 82 -15.86 -16.60 0.01
C ILE A 82 -14.51 -16.90 0.67
N GLY A 83 -14.02 -16.00 1.53
CA GLY A 83 -12.84 -16.21 2.36
C GLY A 83 -11.52 -15.95 1.66
N ASP A 84 -11.49 -15.01 0.71
CA ASP A 84 -10.28 -14.64 -0.02
C ASP A 84 -9.31 -13.81 0.80
N GLU A 85 -9.79 -12.87 1.62
CA GLU A 85 -9.00 -11.83 2.25
C GLU A 85 -8.26 -11.02 1.17
N LEU A 86 -9.00 -10.28 0.33
CA LEU A 86 -8.42 -9.38 -0.66
C LEU A 86 -7.52 -8.38 0.05
N HIS A 87 -6.27 -8.25 -0.39
CA HIS A 87 -5.28 -7.49 0.36
C HIS A 87 -4.62 -6.44 -0.52
N HIS A 88 -3.34 -6.56 -0.83
CA HIS A 88 -2.66 -5.63 -1.70
C HIS A 88 -3.06 -5.84 -3.16
N THR A 89 -2.94 -4.78 -3.94
CA THR A 89 -3.30 -4.77 -5.36
C THR A 89 -2.17 -4.17 -6.21
N GLY A 90 -2.17 -4.42 -7.52
CA GLY A 90 -1.17 -3.85 -8.41
C GLY A 90 -1.66 -3.75 -9.84
N TRP A 91 -1.18 -2.75 -10.56
CA TRP A 91 -1.49 -2.58 -11.98
C TRP A 91 -0.65 -3.51 -12.86
N ASN A 92 -1.26 -4.04 -13.91
CA ASN A 92 -0.55 -4.84 -14.91
C ASN A 92 0.47 -4.04 -15.72
N SER A 93 0.44 -2.73 -15.65
CA SER A 93 1.37 -1.83 -16.31
C SER A 93 1.43 -0.49 -15.59
N CYS A 94 2.60 0.12 -15.50
CA CYS A 94 2.83 1.38 -14.80
C CYS A 94 3.74 2.32 -15.62
N SER A 95 4.18 3.41 -15.04
CA SER A 95 5.05 4.40 -15.70
C SER A 95 6.40 3.83 -16.17
N SER A 96 6.85 2.68 -15.63
CA SER A 96 8.03 1.98 -16.16
C SER A 96 7.87 1.49 -17.61
N CYS A 97 6.62 1.38 -18.10
CA CYS A 97 6.30 1.02 -19.48
C CYS A 97 5.97 2.26 -20.34
N HIS A 98 6.20 3.49 -19.84
CA HIS A 98 6.00 4.70 -20.62
C HIS A 98 6.91 4.71 -21.84
N GLY A 99 6.37 5.07 -23.00
CA GLY A 99 7.08 4.98 -24.29
C GLY A 99 6.80 3.68 -25.09
N ASP A 100 6.19 2.67 -24.47
CA ASP A 100 5.72 1.48 -25.16
C ASP A 100 4.24 1.61 -25.54
N PRO A 101 3.89 1.85 -26.83
CA PRO A 101 2.50 2.01 -27.24
C PRO A 101 1.69 0.70 -27.23
N SER A 102 2.33 -0.45 -27.07
CA SER A 102 1.67 -1.74 -26.93
C SER A 102 1.22 -2.05 -25.50
N ALA A 103 1.84 -1.41 -24.51
CA ALA A 103 1.48 -1.56 -23.11
C ALA A 103 0.25 -0.70 -22.76
N SER A 104 -0.63 -1.23 -21.91
CA SER A 104 -1.78 -0.50 -21.39
C SER A 104 -2.06 -0.85 -19.93
N ARG A 105 -2.40 0.15 -19.13
CA ARG A 105 -2.87 -0.02 -17.75
C ARG A 105 -4.35 -0.40 -17.77
N ARG A 106 -4.61 -1.67 -18.01
CA ARG A 106 -5.97 -2.20 -18.18
C ARG A 106 -6.44 -3.01 -17.00
N TYR A 107 -5.54 -3.81 -16.43
CA TYR A 107 -5.91 -4.79 -15.44
C TYR A 107 -5.39 -4.42 -14.06
N LEU A 108 -6.29 -4.46 -13.07
CA LEU A 108 -5.92 -4.42 -11.65
C LEU A 108 -5.84 -5.86 -11.14
N VAL A 109 -4.72 -6.21 -10.54
CA VAL A 109 -4.44 -7.55 -9.99
C VAL A 109 -4.73 -7.53 -8.50
N LEU A 110 -5.58 -8.44 -8.02
CA LEU A 110 -6.03 -8.54 -6.63
C LEU A 110 -5.63 -9.91 -6.07
N PRO A 111 -4.56 -10.01 -5.30
CA PRO A 111 -4.26 -11.19 -4.51
C PRO A 111 -5.26 -11.38 -3.35
N GLY A 112 -5.77 -12.59 -3.18
CA GLY A 112 -6.46 -13.06 -2.00
C GLY A 112 -5.45 -13.71 -1.05
N LEU A 113 -5.03 -12.99 -0.01
CA LEU A 113 -3.92 -13.40 0.85
C LEU A 113 -4.13 -14.78 1.50
N ILE A 114 -5.35 -15.06 1.96
CA ILE A 114 -5.66 -16.30 2.67
C ILE A 114 -6.06 -17.42 1.73
N SER A 115 -6.87 -17.13 0.70
CA SER A 115 -7.29 -18.16 -0.26
C SER A 115 -6.15 -18.58 -1.19
N GLY A 116 -5.18 -17.71 -1.41
CA GLY A 116 -4.12 -17.91 -2.40
C GLY A 116 -4.54 -17.65 -3.85
N ARG A 117 -5.79 -17.21 -4.10
CA ARG A 117 -6.26 -16.82 -5.45
C ARG A 117 -5.69 -15.48 -5.86
N ILE A 118 -5.57 -15.29 -7.16
CA ILE A 118 -5.25 -13.97 -7.73
C ILE A 118 -6.31 -13.66 -8.78
N TYR A 119 -6.92 -12.48 -8.68
CA TYR A 119 -7.91 -11.99 -9.61
C TYR A 119 -7.31 -10.91 -10.51
N ALA A 120 -7.58 -10.98 -11.81
CA ALA A 120 -7.31 -9.89 -12.76
C ALA A 120 -8.63 -9.24 -13.13
N ILE A 121 -8.73 -7.92 -12.93
CA ILE A 121 -9.94 -7.14 -13.11
C ILE A 121 -9.75 -6.18 -14.28
N ASP A 122 -10.64 -6.23 -15.28
CA ASP A 122 -10.68 -5.25 -16.38
C ASP A 122 -11.32 -3.94 -15.87
N THR A 123 -10.50 -2.91 -15.79
CA THR A 123 -10.90 -1.57 -15.37
C THR A 123 -11.01 -0.59 -16.53
N MET A 124 -10.61 -0.99 -17.74
CA MET A 124 -10.55 -0.08 -18.89
C MET A 124 -11.85 -0.10 -19.72
N THR A 125 -12.54 -1.24 -19.76
CA THR A 125 -13.80 -1.38 -20.51
C THR A 125 -14.89 -0.47 -19.94
N ASP A 126 -15.07 -0.48 -18.61
CA ASP A 126 -15.90 0.46 -17.87
C ASP A 126 -15.20 0.79 -16.54
N PRO A 127 -14.53 1.94 -16.43
CA PRO A 127 -13.85 2.33 -15.18
C PRO A 127 -14.79 2.53 -13.97
N LYS A 128 -16.08 2.80 -14.21
CA LYS A 128 -17.07 2.95 -13.12
C LYS A 128 -17.63 1.61 -12.65
N ALA A 129 -17.61 0.60 -13.51
CA ALA A 129 -18.11 -0.74 -13.24
C ALA A 129 -17.13 -1.79 -13.79
N PRO A 130 -15.94 -1.92 -13.17
CA PRO A 130 -14.94 -2.90 -13.58
C PRO A 130 -15.50 -4.32 -13.50
N SER A 131 -14.92 -5.23 -14.31
CA SER A 131 -15.39 -6.60 -14.42
C SER A 131 -14.27 -7.62 -14.24
N LEU A 132 -14.63 -8.81 -13.76
CA LEU A 132 -13.68 -9.91 -13.61
C LEU A 132 -13.21 -10.38 -15.00
N TYR A 133 -11.89 -10.37 -15.21
CA TYR A 133 -11.26 -10.89 -16.41
C TYR A 133 -10.78 -12.34 -16.23
N LYS A 134 -10.03 -12.62 -15.15
CA LYS A 134 -9.43 -13.93 -14.92
C LYS A 134 -9.25 -14.25 -13.44
N VAL A 135 -9.31 -15.54 -13.13
CA VAL A 135 -8.92 -16.09 -11.81
C VAL A 135 -7.72 -17.00 -12.02
N VAL A 136 -6.67 -16.80 -11.19
CA VAL A 136 -5.55 -17.72 -11.07
C VAL A 136 -5.77 -18.53 -9.79
N GLU A 137 -5.95 -19.84 -9.95
CA GLU A 137 -6.30 -20.71 -8.82
C GLU A 137 -5.08 -21.07 -7.97
N PRO A 138 -5.21 -21.15 -6.64
CA PRO A 138 -4.11 -21.44 -5.71
C PRO A 138 -3.48 -22.81 -5.96
N LYS A 139 -4.26 -23.76 -6.46
CA LYS A 139 -3.76 -25.08 -6.83
C LYS A 139 -2.75 -25.00 -7.97
N GLU A 140 -3.02 -24.20 -9.01
CA GLU A 140 -2.09 -23.99 -10.11
C GLU A 140 -0.79 -23.35 -9.64
N ILE A 141 -0.88 -22.33 -8.79
CA ILE A 141 0.29 -21.66 -8.21
C ILE A 141 1.13 -22.65 -7.40
N SER A 142 0.52 -23.36 -6.46
CA SER A 142 1.24 -24.28 -5.56
C SER A 142 1.84 -25.49 -6.28
N GLU A 143 1.15 -26.07 -7.25
CA GLU A 143 1.65 -27.22 -8.01
C GLU A 143 2.83 -26.85 -8.93
N LYS A 144 2.79 -25.67 -9.56
CA LYS A 144 3.87 -25.25 -10.47
C LYS A 144 5.07 -24.64 -9.74
N THR A 145 4.86 -24.00 -8.59
CA THR A 145 5.90 -23.16 -7.96
C THR A 145 6.19 -23.48 -6.48
N GLY A 146 5.30 -24.19 -5.81
CA GLY A 146 5.35 -24.39 -4.35
C GLY A 146 4.96 -23.16 -3.52
N LEU A 147 4.57 -22.05 -4.17
CA LEU A 147 4.25 -20.76 -3.54
C LEU A 147 2.78 -20.70 -3.10
N ALA A 148 2.53 -19.91 -2.05
CA ALA A 148 1.19 -19.59 -1.54
C ALA A 148 1.22 -18.22 -0.82
N PHE A 149 0.05 -17.74 -0.39
CA PHE A 149 -0.12 -16.44 0.28
C PHE A 149 0.38 -15.28 -0.58
N PRO A 150 -0.18 -15.05 -1.79
CA PRO A 150 0.21 -13.95 -2.66
C PRO A 150 -0.13 -12.62 -2.01
N HIS A 151 0.75 -11.61 -2.18
CA HIS A 151 0.65 -10.33 -1.48
C HIS A 151 0.85 -9.15 -2.43
N THR A 152 2.04 -8.58 -2.54
CA THR A 152 2.33 -7.41 -3.37
C THR A 152 2.53 -7.78 -4.84
N SER A 153 2.00 -6.98 -5.75
CA SER A 153 2.11 -7.19 -7.20
C SER A 153 2.72 -5.99 -7.90
N HIS A 154 3.72 -6.22 -8.74
CA HIS A 154 4.28 -5.21 -9.64
C HIS A 154 4.38 -5.71 -11.08
N CYS A 155 4.12 -4.81 -12.04
CA CYS A 155 4.33 -5.08 -13.46
C CYS A 155 5.83 -5.09 -13.81
N LEU A 156 6.15 -5.81 -14.87
CA LEU A 156 7.48 -5.83 -15.48
C LEU A 156 7.43 -5.23 -16.89
N ALA A 157 8.55 -4.69 -17.35
CA ALA A 157 8.68 -4.17 -18.71
C ALA A 157 8.43 -5.21 -19.80
N SER A 158 8.53 -6.50 -19.47
CA SER A 158 8.17 -7.62 -20.36
C SER A 158 6.67 -7.81 -20.57
N GLY A 159 5.82 -7.11 -19.80
CA GLY A 159 4.38 -7.35 -19.71
C GLY A 159 3.98 -8.43 -18.70
N ASP A 160 4.95 -9.11 -18.10
CA ASP A 160 4.71 -10.06 -17.02
C ASP A 160 4.34 -9.34 -15.71
N MET A 161 3.83 -10.11 -14.73
CA MET A 161 3.56 -9.64 -13.38
C MET A 161 4.43 -10.40 -12.37
N LEU A 162 5.02 -9.68 -11.44
CA LEU A 162 5.75 -10.25 -10.32
C LEU A 162 4.90 -10.09 -9.05
N VAL A 163 4.70 -11.20 -8.32
CA VAL A 163 3.89 -11.22 -7.09
C VAL A 163 4.69 -11.83 -5.96
N SER A 164 4.84 -11.13 -4.84
CA SER A 164 5.43 -11.72 -3.64
C SER A 164 4.47 -12.76 -3.05
N CYS A 165 5.01 -13.90 -2.60
CA CYS A 165 4.26 -14.96 -1.95
C CYS A 165 4.93 -15.27 -0.60
N LEU A 166 4.14 -15.22 0.50
CA LEU A 166 4.70 -15.14 1.84
C LEU A 166 5.06 -16.50 2.44
N GLY A 167 4.71 -17.60 1.78
CA GLY A 167 5.00 -18.95 2.26
C GLY A 167 4.59 -20.06 1.33
N ASP A 168 4.65 -21.29 1.83
CA ASP A 168 4.04 -22.47 1.22
C ASP A 168 2.57 -22.64 1.65
N LYS A 169 1.87 -23.61 1.06
CA LYS A 169 0.47 -23.90 1.36
C LYS A 169 0.22 -24.34 2.82
N GLU A 170 1.24 -24.80 3.53
CA GLU A 170 1.20 -25.13 4.96
C GLU A 170 1.45 -23.90 5.85
N GLY A 171 1.71 -22.74 5.28
CA GLY A 171 1.97 -21.49 6.00
C GLY A 171 3.38 -21.35 6.57
N ASN A 172 4.34 -22.14 6.06
CA ASN A 172 5.73 -22.00 6.47
C ASN A 172 6.41 -20.92 5.64
N ALA A 173 7.13 -20.01 6.29
CA ALA A 173 7.87 -18.94 5.60
C ALA A 173 8.95 -19.48 4.66
N LYS A 174 9.58 -20.61 4.98
CA LYS A 174 10.62 -21.21 4.14
C LYS A 174 10.19 -21.47 2.69
N GLY A 175 8.88 -21.61 2.43
CA GLY A 175 8.33 -21.79 1.10
C GLY A 175 8.04 -20.48 0.33
N ASN A 176 8.35 -19.31 0.90
CA ASN A 176 8.11 -18.00 0.28
C ASN A 176 8.93 -17.77 -0.99
N GLY A 177 8.67 -16.69 -1.69
CA GLY A 177 9.38 -16.26 -2.89
C GLY A 177 8.54 -15.37 -3.77
N PHE A 178 8.86 -15.34 -5.06
CA PHE A 178 8.19 -14.47 -6.02
C PHE A 178 7.61 -15.28 -7.18
N LEU A 179 6.32 -15.12 -7.38
CA LEU A 179 5.56 -15.72 -8.47
C LEU A 179 5.67 -14.84 -9.72
N LEU A 180 5.96 -15.46 -10.86
CA LEU A 180 5.91 -14.80 -12.15
C LEU A 180 4.68 -15.26 -12.93
N LEU A 181 3.82 -14.31 -13.30
CA LEU A 181 2.69 -14.50 -14.21
C LEU A 181 3.03 -13.87 -15.57
N ASP A 182 2.56 -14.48 -16.67
CA ASP A 182 2.66 -13.86 -18.00
C ASP A 182 1.61 -12.73 -18.17
N SER A 183 1.65 -12.05 -19.32
CA SER A 183 0.73 -10.97 -19.67
C SER A 183 -0.76 -11.38 -19.73
N ASP A 184 -1.02 -12.67 -19.85
CA ASP A 184 -2.36 -13.28 -19.81
C ASP A 184 -2.70 -13.86 -18.44
N PHE A 185 -1.88 -13.55 -17.42
CA PHE A 185 -1.98 -14.04 -16.04
C PHE A 185 -1.92 -15.58 -15.91
N ASN A 186 -1.19 -16.27 -16.77
CA ASN A 186 -0.87 -17.68 -16.55
C ASN A 186 0.36 -17.80 -15.65
N VAL A 187 0.36 -18.80 -14.79
CA VAL A 187 1.52 -19.11 -13.93
C VAL A 187 2.69 -19.60 -14.80
N LYS A 188 3.78 -18.82 -14.82
CA LYS A 188 5.03 -19.15 -15.53
C LYS A 188 5.96 -19.97 -14.66
N SER A 189 6.45 -19.38 -13.58
CA SER A 189 7.50 -19.96 -12.72
C SER A 189 7.66 -19.14 -11.42
N ARG A 190 8.60 -19.57 -10.59
CA ARG A 190 9.25 -18.68 -9.61
C ARG A 190 10.19 -17.73 -10.35
N TRP A 191 10.29 -16.49 -9.86
CA TRP A 191 11.25 -15.50 -10.34
C TRP A 191 12.61 -15.62 -9.62
N ASP A 192 12.58 -15.86 -8.31
CA ASP A 192 13.78 -16.07 -7.52
C ASP A 192 14.49 -17.37 -7.95
N LYS A 193 15.82 -17.31 -8.12
CA LYS A 193 16.61 -18.49 -8.48
C LYS A 193 16.60 -19.53 -7.35
N PRO A 194 16.78 -20.81 -7.67
CA PRO A 194 16.90 -21.87 -6.65
C PRO A 194 17.95 -21.52 -5.58
N GLY A 195 17.55 -21.59 -4.31
CA GLY A 195 18.41 -21.23 -3.17
C GLY A 195 18.47 -19.74 -2.82
N HIS A 196 17.76 -18.90 -3.57
CA HIS A 196 17.73 -17.45 -3.37
C HIS A 196 16.40 -16.92 -2.83
N ALA A 197 15.55 -17.77 -2.24
CA ALA A 197 14.33 -17.34 -1.56
C ALA A 197 14.67 -16.45 -0.34
N PRO A 198 13.86 -15.41 -0.02
CA PRO A 198 14.09 -14.59 1.17
C PRO A 198 13.80 -15.38 2.46
N LYS A 199 14.24 -14.89 3.62
CA LYS A 199 13.92 -15.52 4.91
C LYS A 199 12.42 -15.42 5.23
N PHE A 200 11.85 -14.23 4.97
CA PHE A 200 10.43 -13.93 5.04
C PHE A 200 10.09 -13.03 3.87
N GLY A 201 8.83 -12.99 3.45
CA GLY A 201 8.33 -12.12 2.41
C GLY A 201 7.36 -11.08 2.96
N TYR A 202 7.17 -10.00 2.22
CA TYR A 202 6.08 -9.04 2.34
C TYR A 202 6.02 -8.18 1.08
N ASP A 203 6.57 -6.96 1.11
CA ASP A 203 6.62 -6.02 0.00
C ASP A 203 7.94 -6.14 -0.77
N PHE A 204 7.98 -5.59 -1.96
CA PHE A 204 9.20 -5.42 -2.72
C PHE A 204 9.09 -4.24 -3.68
N TRP A 205 10.23 -3.59 -3.94
CA TRP A 205 10.32 -2.53 -4.93
C TRP A 205 11.56 -2.72 -5.76
N TYR A 206 11.53 -2.41 -7.07
CA TYR A 206 12.71 -2.50 -7.91
C TYR A 206 13.09 -1.15 -8.53
N GLN A 207 14.40 -0.95 -8.71
CA GLN A 207 14.95 0.21 -9.37
C GLN A 207 15.83 -0.25 -10.54
N PRO A 208 15.32 -0.21 -11.78
CA PRO A 208 16.02 -0.74 -12.96
C PRO A 208 17.36 -0.07 -13.23
N ARG A 209 17.50 1.23 -12.99
CA ARG A 209 18.78 1.96 -13.20
C ARG A 209 19.92 1.38 -12.36
N PHE A 210 19.63 0.94 -11.15
CA PHE A 210 20.60 0.31 -10.27
C PHE A 210 20.59 -1.23 -10.34
N LYS A 211 19.81 -1.79 -11.29
CA LYS A 211 19.67 -3.24 -11.47
C LYS A 211 19.38 -3.96 -10.14
N THR A 212 18.53 -3.38 -9.33
CA THR A 212 18.26 -3.83 -7.97
C THR A 212 16.77 -3.98 -7.72
N MET A 213 16.41 -5.06 -7.02
CA MET A 213 15.13 -5.22 -6.33
C MET A 213 15.42 -5.48 -4.86
N ILE A 214 14.63 -4.87 -3.97
CA ILE A 214 14.72 -5.07 -2.52
C ILE A 214 13.37 -5.55 -2.01
N SER A 215 13.36 -6.60 -1.19
CA SER A 215 12.17 -7.09 -0.51
C SER A 215 12.30 -7.02 1.00
N THR A 216 11.15 -6.94 1.66
CA THR A 216 11.01 -6.85 3.10
C THR A 216 10.52 -8.15 3.73
N SER A 217 10.37 -8.16 5.06
CA SER A 217 10.14 -9.36 5.85
C SER A 217 9.04 -9.15 6.88
N TRP A 218 7.85 -9.70 6.63
CA TRP A 218 6.81 -9.71 7.66
C TRP A 218 7.03 -10.90 8.61
N GLY A 219 6.48 -12.06 8.28
CA GLY A 219 6.53 -13.23 9.12
C GLY A 219 6.01 -14.49 8.43
N ALA A 220 6.02 -15.60 9.15
CA ALA A 220 5.44 -16.85 8.66
C ALA A 220 3.90 -16.75 8.62
N PRO A 221 3.24 -17.14 7.50
CA PRO A 221 1.79 -17.12 7.41
C PRO A 221 1.07 -17.81 8.56
N LYS A 222 1.58 -18.95 9.02
CA LYS A 222 1.02 -19.66 10.19
C LYS A 222 1.08 -18.88 11.50
N ALA A 223 1.93 -17.85 11.60
CA ALA A 223 2.04 -16.99 12.77
C ALA A 223 1.05 -15.83 12.71
N PHE A 224 0.98 -15.11 11.56
CA PHE A 224 0.15 -13.90 11.45
C PHE A 224 -1.31 -14.17 11.11
N SER A 225 -1.64 -15.27 10.41
CA SER A 225 -2.99 -15.51 9.89
C SER A 225 -4.08 -15.70 10.96
N LYS A 226 -3.69 -15.92 12.21
CA LYS A 226 -4.62 -16.11 13.34
C LYS A 226 -4.66 -14.91 14.31
N GLY A 227 -4.00 -13.82 13.97
CA GLY A 227 -3.78 -12.64 14.81
C GLY A 227 -2.35 -12.55 15.30
N PHE A 228 -2.05 -11.51 16.08
CA PHE A 228 -0.72 -11.24 16.62
C PHE A 228 -0.51 -11.97 17.96
N ASN A 229 0.65 -12.60 18.12
CA ASN A 229 1.08 -13.23 19.35
C ASN A 229 2.55 -12.89 19.63
N LEU A 230 2.82 -12.29 20.80
CA LEU A 230 4.17 -11.92 21.22
C LEU A 230 5.14 -13.11 21.27
N GLN A 231 4.65 -14.30 21.65
CA GLN A 231 5.50 -15.50 21.67
C GLN A 231 6.05 -15.83 20.28
N HIS A 232 5.28 -15.59 19.20
CA HIS A 232 5.74 -15.81 17.84
C HIS A 232 6.90 -14.87 17.44
N VAL A 233 7.00 -13.68 18.05
CA VAL A 233 8.17 -12.79 17.87
C VAL A 233 9.40 -13.40 18.54
N ALA A 234 9.25 -13.88 19.79
CA ALA A 234 10.32 -14.54 20.53
C ALA A 234 10.78 -15.86 19.85
N ASP A 235 9.84 -16.58 19.23
CA ASP A 235 10.12 -17.82 18.48
C ASP A 235 10.75 -17.56 17.10
N GLY A 236 11.01 -16.29 16.72
CA GLY A 236 11.63 -15.91 15.45
C GLY A 236 10.75 -16.17 14.22
N LEU A 237 9.42 -16.13 14.38
CA LEU A 237 8.46 -16.29 13.27
C LEU A 237 8.14 -14.98 12.55
N TYR A 238 8.75 -13.87 12.95
CA TYR A 238 8.70 -12.57 12.30
C TYR A 238 10.10 -12.10 11.89
N GLY A 239 10.17 -11.27 10.86
CA GLY A 239 11.43 -10.87 10.24
C GLY A 239 11.94 -9.49 10.65
N SER A 240 13.22 -9.25 10.32
CA SER A 240 13.94 -7.98 10.49
C SER A 240 14.92 -7.73 9.34
N HIS A 241 14.64 -8.27 8.16
CA HIS A 241 15.65 -8.29 7.09
C HIS A 241 15.16 -7.58 5.83
N LEU A 242 16.10 -6.99 5.09
CA LEU A 242 15.95 -6.62 3.68
C LEU A 242 16.75 -7.62 2.84
N HIS A 243 16.17 -8.03 1.70
CA HIS A 243 16.79 -8.96 0.77
C HIS A 243 17.04 -8.25 -0.55
N ILE A 244 18.30 -8.11 -0.95
CA ILE A 244 18.73 -7.36 -2.13
C ILE A 244 18.99 -8.35 -3.27
N TYR A 245 18.28 -8.18 -4.38
CA TYR A 245 18.35 -9.00 -5.56
C TYR A 245 18.94 -8.24 -6.73
N LYS A 246 19.67 -8.96 -7.55
CA LYS A 246 20.05 -8.49 -8.88
C LYS A 246 18.82 -8.51 -9.79
N TRP A 247 18.50 -7.35 -10.33
CA TRP A 247 17.38 -7.15 -11.21
C TRP A 247 17.82 -7.17 -12.68
N PRO A 248 17.11 -7.86 -13.60
CA PRO A 248 15.91 -8.67 -13.35
C PRO A 248 16.19 -10.15 -13.06
N GLU A 249 17.42 -10.56 -12.78
CA GLU A 249 17.88 -11.95 -12.79
C GLU A 249 17.39 -12.84 -11.65
N GLY A 250 16.82 -12.28 -10.57
CA GLY A 250 16.30 -13.04 -9.43
C GLY A 250 17.36 -13.71 -8.54
N GLU A 251 18.61 -13.24 -8.60
CA GLU A 251 19.73 -13.70 -7.77
C GLU A 251 19.89 -12.81 -6.55
N MET A 252 19.72 -13.37 -5.34
CA MET A 252 19.96 -12.63 -4.11
C MET A 252 21.47 -12.36 -3.96
N LYS A 253 21.82 -11.10 -3.77
CA LYS A 253 23.20 -10.62 -3.62
C LYS A 253 23.57 -10.32 -2.19
N GLN A 254 22.61 -9.83 -1.40
CA GLN A 254 22.88 -9.34 -0.06
C GLN A 254 21.64 -9.52 0.82
N ILE A 255 21.87 -9.72 2.11
CA ILE A 255 20.85 -9.64 3.16
C ILE A 255 21.32 -8.58 4.14
N ILE A 256 20.45 -7.63 4.47
CA ILE A 256 20.69 -6.63 5.51
C ILE A 256 19.81 -7.01 6.69
N ASP A 257 20.43 -7.30 7.83
CA ASP A 257 19.71 -7.48 9.10
C ASP A 257 19.56 -6.13 9.79
N LEU A 258 18.32 -5.69 9.97
CA LEU A 258 17.97 -4.43 10.62
C LEU A 258 17.92 -4.57 12.16
N GLY A 259 18.05 -5.79 12.68
CA GLY A 259 18.03 -6.09 14.11
C GLY A 259 16.74 -5.63 14.80
N ASN A 260 16.88 -5.28 16.08
CA ASN A 260 15.72 -4.86 16.89
C ASN A 260 15.14 -3.50 16.50
N THR A 261 15.89 -2.67 15.79
CA THR A 261 15.41 -1.38 15.31
C THR A 261 14.53 -1.50 14.06
N GLY A 262 14.55 -2.66 13.41
CA GLY A 262 13.83 -2.95 12.19
C GLY A 262 12.92 -4.18 12.27
N LEU A 263 12.23 -4.40 13.37
CA LEU A 263 11.28 -5.54 13.50
C LEU A 263 10.03 -5.31 12.67
N LEU A 264 9.65 -6.33 11.91
CA LEU A 264 8.53 -6.31 10.97
C LEU A 264 8.69 -5.17 9.93
N PRO A 265 9.74 -5.19 9.09
CA PRO A 265 9.84 -4.27 7.97
C PRO A 265 8.75 -4.63 6.95
N LEU A 266 7.79 -3.73 6.77
CA LEU A 266 6.64 -3.93 5.90
C LEU A 266 6.87 -3.23 4.56
N GLU A 267 6.29 -2.06 4.36
CA GLU A 267 6.38 -1.32 3.10
C GLU A 267 7.79 -0.83 2.82
N ILE A 268 8.18 -0.85 1.53
CA ILE A 268 9.46 -0.35 1.04
C ILE A 268 9.25 0.51 -0.19
N ARG A 269 9.96 1.64 -0.27
CA ARG A 269 9.90 2.55 -1.43
C ARG A 269 11.28 3.12 -1.71
N PHE A 270 11.68 3.14 -2.98
CA PHE A 270 12.73 4.03 -3.44
C PHE A 270 12.15 5.44 -3.61
N LEU A 271 13.01 6.46 -3.62
CA LEU A 271 12.63 7.77 -4.11
C LEU A 271 12.16 7.66 -5.56
N HIS A 272 11.21 8.51 -5.95
CA HIS A 272 10.59 8.43 -7.27
C HIS A 272 11.52 8.90 -8.39
N ASP A 273 12.44 9.84 -8.11
CA ASP A 273 13.49 10.22 -9.06
C ASP A 273 14.42 9.00 -9.28
N PRO A 274 14.39 8.36 -10.47
CA PRO A 274 15.15 7.13 -10.71
C PRO A 274 16.67 7.33 -10.72
N SER A 275 17.16 8.56 -10.66
CA SER A 275 18.60 8.85 -10.51
C SER A 275 19.10 8.77 -9.07
N LYS A 276 18.17 8.76 -8.08
CA LYS A 276 18.50 8.71 -6.66
C LYS A 276 18.62 7.27 -6.17
N ASP A 277 19.70 6.98 -5.51
CA ASP A 277 20.06 5.65 -4.97
C ASP A 277 19.64 5.47 -3.51
N THR A 278 18.50 5.98 -3.13
CA THR A 278 17.99 6.05 -1.76
C THR A 278 16.54 5.61 -1.71
N GLY A 279 16.16 5.00 -0.60
CA GLY A 279 14.78 4.68 -0.27
C GLY A 279 14.57 4.50 1.24
N TYR A 280 13.36 4.11 1.60
CA TYR A 280 12.95 3.92 2.98
C TYR A 280 12.20 2.61 3.15
N VAL A 281 12.25 2.09 4.38
CA VAL A 281 11.43 0.97 4.84
C VAL A 281 10.79 1.31 6.18
N GLY A 282 9.50 1.02 6.30
CA GLY A 282 8.75 1.14 7.54
C GLY A 282 8.82 -0.13 8.36
N SER A 283 9.29 -0.06 9.59
CA SER A 283 9.37 -1.19 10.53
C SER A 283 8.24 -1.10 11.53
N ALA A 284 7.22 -1.94 11.36
CA ALA A 284 5.96 -1.80 12.08
C ALA A 284 6.10 -1.95 13.59
N LEU A 285 6.68 -3.05 14.06
CA LEU A 285 6.75 -3.30 15.51
C LEU A 285 7.75 -2.39 16.23
N SER A 286 8.86 -2.06 15.57
CA SER A 286 9.84 -1.09 16.10
C SER A 286 9.37 0.35 15.92
N SER A 287 8.34 0.62 15.12
CA SER A 287 7.82 1.96 14.80
C SER A 287 8.86 2.94 14.31
N ASN A 288 9.77 2.45 13.48
CA ASN A 288 10.89 3.19 12.92
C ASN A 288 10.79 3.28 11.40
N MET A 289 11.24 4.41 10.84
CA MET A 289 11.55 4.55 9.43
C MET A 289 13.06 4.46 9.25
N ILE A 290 13.49 3.52 8.42
CA ILE A 290 14.90 3.25 8.15
C ILE A 290 15.20 3.65 6.70
N ARG A 291 16.19 4.53 6.53
CA ARG A 291 16.71 4.91 5.23
C ARG A 291 17.75 3.88 4.77
N PHE A 292 17.63 3.39 3.56
CA PHE A 292 18.64 2.60 2.87
C PHE A 292 19.21 3.36 1.67
N PHE A 293 20.45 3.05 1.30
CA PHE A 293 21.16 3.71 0.19
C PHE A 293 22.22 2.78 -0.41
N ARG A 294 22.60 3.10 -1.66
CA ARG A 294 23.62 2.36 -2.40
C ARG A 294 25.01 2.92 -2.10
N ASN A 295 25.99 2.05 -1.91
CA ASN A 295 27.40 2.36 -1.74
C ASN A 295 28.12 2.43 -3.11
N SER A 296 29.32 2.98 -3.11
CA SER A 296 30.16 3.09 -4.32
C SER A 296 30.62 1.74 -4.89
N ASP A 297 30.55 0.66 -4.10
CA ASP A 297 30.88 -0.71 -4.50
C ASP A 297 29.66 -1.52 -4.94
N ASP A 298 28.55 -0.86 -5.20
CA ASP A 298 27.27 -1.45 -5.61
C ASP A 298 26.54 -2.29 -4.54
N THR A 299 27.03 -2.29 -3.29
CA THR A 299 26.29 -2.85 -2.15
C THR A 299 25.28 -1.84 -1.61
N TRP A 300 24.33 -2.32 -0.80
CA TRP A 300 23.34 -1.50 -0.13
C TRP A 300 23.59 -1.47 1.37
N SER A 301 23.30 -0.35 2.00
CA SER A 301 23.46 -0.14 3.44
C SER A 301 22.30 0.68 3.99
N HIS A 302 22.21 0.76 5.30
CA HIS A 302 21.39 1.73 6.01
C HIS A 302 22.30 2.60 6.90
N GLU A 303 21.80 3.73 7.40
CA GLU A 303 22.57 4.59 8.30
C GLU A 303 23.08 3.82 9.52
N ALA A 304 24.19 4.24 10.09
CA ALA A 304 24.80 3.56 11.24
C ALA A 304 23.86 3.51 12.47
N SER A 305 23.01 4.53 12.66
CA SER A 305 21.91 4.51 13.62
C SER A 305 20.70 3.69 13.12
N GLY A 306 20.66 3.37 11.82
CA GLY A 306 19.56 2.67 11.14
C GLY A 306 18.30 3.51 10.96
N VAL A 307 17.99 4.38 11.90
CA VAL A 307 16.70 5.04 12.03
C VAL A 307 16.81 6.53 11.68
N VAL A 308 15.97 7.01 10.77
CA VAL A 308 15.85 8.44 10.43
C VAL A 308 14.61 9.09 11.04
N ILE A 309 13.57 8.29 11.33
CA ILE A 309 12.39 8.72 12.09
C ILE A 309 12.06 7.60 13.08
N SER A 310 11.87 7.96 14.35
CA SER A 310 11.38 7.05 15.39
C SER A 310 10.06 7.57 15.94
N VAL A 311 9.09 6.68 16.08
CA VAL A 311 7.85 6.95 16.80
C VAL A 311 8.00 6.37 18.20
N GLU A 312 8.15 7.25 19.18
CA GLU A 312 8.30 6.83 20.57
C GLU A 312 7.10 5.99 21.03
N PRO A 313 7.33 4.83 21.66
CA PRO A 313 6.27 4.05 22.25
C PRO A 313 5.62 4.82 23.38
N LEU A 314 4.31 4.69 23.55
CA LEU A 314 3.57 5.36 24.60
C LEU A 314 3.36 4.42 25.78
N LYS A 315 3.62 4.90 27.00
CA LYS A 315 3.21 4.22 28.24
C LYS A 315 1.69 4.15 28.27
N VAL A 316 1.14 2.96 28.52
CA VAL A 316 -0.31 2.72 28.46
C VAL A 316 -0.79 1.82 29.60
N GLU A 317 -2.09 1.95 29.92
CA GLU A 317 -2.85 1.02 30.74
C GLU A 317 -3.82 0.22 29.87
N ASN A 318 -4.17 -0.99 30.32
CA ASN A 318 -5.14 -1.89 29.69
C ASN A 318 -4.76 -2.35 28.28
N TRP A 319 -3.47 -2.54 28.02
CA TRP A 319 -2.93 -3.12 26.81
C TRP A 319 -2.06 -4.36 27.13
N ILE A 320 -1.61 -5.10 26.12
CA ILE A 320 -0.85 -6.35 26.30
C ILE A 320 0.56 -6.14 26.88
N LEU A 321 1.11 -4.93 26.74
CA LEU A 321 2.41 -4.50 27.26
C LEU A 321 2.27 -3.14 27.93
N PRO A 322 3.18 -2.76 28.85
CA PRO A 322 3.16 -1.44 29.49
C PRO A 322 3.50 -0.29 28.52
N GLU A 323 4.08 -0.59 27.36
CA GLU A 323 4.40 0.37 26.30
C GLU A 323 3.79 -0.11 24.99
N MET A 324 3.17 0.80 24.24
CA MET A 324 2.49 0.55 22.99
C MET A 324 3.23 1.25 21.84
N PRO A 325 3.72 0.52 20.82
CA PRO A 325 4.32 1.10 19.64
C PRO A 325 3.27 1.82 18.79
N GLY A 326 3.69 2.73 17.91
CA GLY A 326 2.81 3.32 16.89
C GLY A 326 2.23 2.30 15.93
N LEU A 327 3.01 1.30 15.59
CA LEU A 327 2.80 0.28 14.57
C LEU A 327 2.65 0.92 13.18
N ILE A 328 3.77 1.24 12.55
CA ILE A 328 3.79 1.80 11.19
C ILE A 328 3.39 0.70 10.21
N THR A 329 2.23 0.87 9.54
CA THR A 329 1.69 -0.15 8.63
C THR A 329 1.83 0.21 7.17
N ASP A 330 1.82 1.50 6.83
CA ASP A 330 1.98 1.97 5.45
C ASP A 330 2.67 3.33 5.42
N PHE A 331 3.36 3.61 4.32
CA PHE A 331 3.93 4.92 4.04
C PHE A 331 4.01 5.22 2.55
N LEU A 332 3.98 6.51 2.20
CA LEU A 332 4.11 7.02 0.85
C LEU A 332 5.13 8.16 0.77
N ILE A 333 5.67 8.36 -0.42
CA ILE A 333 6.52 9.49 -0.77
C ILE A 333 5.80 10.30 -1.84
N SER A 334 5.78 11.64 -1.75
CA SER A 334 5.27 12.50 -2.81
C SER A 334 6.11 12.35 -4.08
N LEU A 335 5.50 12.53 -5.26
CA LEU A 335 6.18 12.29 -6.53
C LEU A 335 7.35 13.24 -6.80
N ASP A 336 7.42 14.38 -6.10
CA ASP A 336 8.56 15.30 -6.12
C ASP A 336 9.67 14.95 -5.10
N ASP A 337 9.52 13.84 -4.37
CA ASP A 337 10.44 13.39 -3.32
C ASP A 337 10.64 14.41 -2.18
N ARG A 338 9.65 15.30 -1.95
CA ARG A 338 9.77 16.34 -0.91
C ARG A 338 9.11 15.96 0.40
N PHE A 339 8.02 15.20 0.34
CA PHE A 339 7.24 14.83 1.50
C PHE A 339 7.08 13.32 1.63
N PHE A 340 7.04 12.90 2.87
CA PHE A 340 6.87 11.53 3.30
C PHE A 340 5.66 11.46 4.23
N TYR A 341 4.79 10.47 4.03
CA TYR A 341 3.58 10.26 4.82
C TYR A 341 3.58 8.86 5.36
N PHE A 342 3.20 8.67 6.63
CA PHE A 342 2.98 7.34 7.18
C PHE A 342 1.90 7.34 8.26
N VAL A 343 1.40 6.15 8.56
CA VAL A 343 0.35 5.92 9.54
C VAL A 343 0.88 5.13 10.73
N ASN A 344 0.37 5.46 11.92
CA ASN A 344 0.58 4.73 13.16
C ASN A 344 -0.74 4.06 13.55
N TRP A 345 -0.90 2.79 13.19
CA TRP A 345 -2.17 2.08 13.31
C TRP A 345 -2.69 1.96 14.75
N LEU A 346 -1.81 1.71 15.73
CA LEU A 346 -2.21 1.62 17.14
C LEU A 346 -2.39 2.98 17.79
N HIS A 347 -1.49 3.93 17.53
CA HIS A 347 -1.62 5.28 18.06
C HIS A 347 -2.81 6.02 17.48
N GLY A 348 -3.05 5.88 16.16
CA GLY A 348 -4.18 6.49 15.47
C GLY A 348 -3.89 7.81 14.77
N ASP A 349 -2.62 8.10 14.49
CA ASP A 349 -2.20 9.33 13.81
C ASP A 349 -1.59 9.07 12.44
N ILE A 350 -1.65 10.08 11.58
CA ILE A 350 -0.96 10.19 10.31
C ILE A 350 0.06 11.31 10.44
N ARG A 351 1.27 11.06 9.96
CA ARG A 351 2.37 12.04 9.98
C ARG A 351 2.85 12.39 8.60
N GLN A 352 3.23 13.65 8.43
CA GLN A 352 3.90 14.19 7.26
C GLN A 352 5.27 14.70 7.66
N TYR A 353 6.30 14.29 6.92
CA TYR A 353 7.67 14.79 7.09
C TYR A 353 8.17 15.42 5.79
N ASN A 354 8.90 16.50 5.89
CA ASN A 354 9.75 17.00 4.79
C ASN A 354 11.01 16.14 4.75
N ILE A 355 11.35 15.62 3.57
CA ILE A 355 12.50 14.74 3.30
C ILE A 355 13.43 15.31 2.22
N GLU A 356 13.41 16.62 1.96
CA GLU A 356 14.36 17.27 1.04
C GLU A 356 15.82 17.00 1.46
N ASP A 357 16.08 16.92 2.77
CA ASP A 357 17.24 16.21 3.31
C ASP A 357 16.83 14.79 3.75
N PRO A 358 17.15 13.75 2.95
CA PRO A 358 16.71 12.40 3.21
C PRO A 358 17.32 11.77 4.47
N LYS A 359 18.37 12.38 5.05
CA LYS A 359 19.02 11.93 6.27
C LYS A 359 18.41 12.54 7.53
N ASN A 360 17.80 13.72 7.40
CA ASN A 360 17.25 14.50 8.50
C ASN A 360 15.79 14.92 8.22
N PRO A 361 14.84 13.96 8.17
CA PRO A 361 13.43 14.27 7.99
C PRO A 361 12.90 15.22 9.06
N VAL A 362 12.09 16.19 8.66
CA VAL A 362 11.48 17.17 9.57
C VAL A 362 9.97 16.99 9.61
N LEU A 363 9.40 16.78 10.78
CA LEU A 363 7.95 16.70 10.98
C LEU A 363 7.29 18.03 10.59
N THR A 364 6.38 18.00 9.61
CA THR A 364 5.66 19.17 9.11
C THR A 364 4.15 19.10 9.32
N GLY A 365 3.61 17.91 9.58
CA GLY A 365 2.19 17.71 9.85
C GLY A 365 1.92 16.44 10.65
N GLN A 366 0.92 16.50 11.50
CA GLN A 366 0.40 15.36 12.25
C GLN A 366 -1.09 15.54 12.50
N ILE A 367 -1.86 14.47 12.31
CA ILE A 367 -3.29 14.49 12.56
C ILE A 367 -3.77 13.17 13.15
N TRP A 368 -4.61 13.27 14.18
CA TRP A 368 -5.21 12.11 14.85
C TRP A 368 -6.55 11.79 14.18
N VAL A 369 -6.73 10.54 13.75
CA VAL A 369 -7.91 10.10 12.99
C VAL A 369 -8.57 8.85 13.58
N GLY A 370 -8.09 8.38 14.75
CA GLY A 370 -8.64 7.18 15.40
C GLY A 370 -7.67 6.56 16.39
N GLY A 371 -7.52 5.24 16.34
CA GLY A 371 -6.56 4.47 17.13
C GLY A 371 -7.06 3.97 18.48
N LEU A 372 -6.20 3.23 19.17
CA LEU A 372 -6.53 2.66 20.49
C LEU A 372 -6.58 3.71 21.60
N LEU A 373 -6.06 4.92 21.39
CA LEU A 373 -6.00 5.99 22.38
C LEU A 373 -7.22 6.93 22.33
N GLN A 374 -8.22 6.63 21.52
CA GLN A 374 -9.43 7.45 21.46
C GLN A 374 -10.36 7.17 22.63
N LYS A 375 -11.14 8.17 23.06
CA LYS A 375 -12.17 8.03 24.09
C LYS A 375 -13.15 6.91 23.74
N GLY A 376 -13.44 6.05 24.74
CA GLY A 376 -14.27 4.86 24.58
C GLY A 376 -13.48 3.57 24.34
N SER A 377 -12.19 3.64 24.00
CA SER A 377 -11.29 2.50 24.02
C SER A 377 -10.94 2.13 25.50
N PRO A 378 -10.65 0.85 25.80
CA PRO A 378 -10.13 0.46 27.10
C PRO A 378 -8.70 0.98 27.36
N VAL A 379 -7.92 1.23 26.31
CA VAL A 379 -6.51 1.65 26.41
C VAL A 379 -6.41 3.13 26.75
N LYS A 380 -5.55 3.46 27.70
CA LYS A 380 -5.28 4.86 28.12
C LYS A 380 -3.78 5.12 28.10
N ALA A 381 -3.38 6.23 27.52
CA ALA A 381 -1.99 6.68 27.61
C ALA A 381 -1.70 7.28 28.99
N VAL A 382 -0.47 7.09 29.45
CA VAL A 382 0.00 7.55 30.79
C VAL A 382 1.06 8.65 30.61
N ARG A 383 0.84 9.81 31.26
CA ARG A 383 1.81 10.90 31.28
C ARG A 383 2.92 10.64 32.31
N GLU A 384 3.97 11.44 32.28
CA GLU A 384 5.09 11.36 33.22
C GLU A 384 4.66 11.56 34.70
N ASP A 385 3.61 12.35 34.93
CA ASP A 385 3.04 12.57 36.25
C ASP A 385 2.10 11.44 36.74
N GLY A 386 1.95 10.38 35.93
CA GLY A 386 1.10 9.23 36.22
C GLY A 386 -0.38 9.44 35.89
N THR A 387 -0.79 10.62 35.40
CA THR A 387 -2.17 10.82 34.93
C THR A 387 -2.42 10.16 33.59
N THR A 388 -3.65 9.67 33.38
CA THR A 388 -4.04 9.06 32.10
C THR A 388 -4.77 10.04 31.21
N TYR A 389 -4.68 9.80 29.89
CA TYR A 389 -5.42 10.58 28.90
C TYR A 389 -5.85 9.73 27.72
N GLN A 390 -6.85 10.23 26.98
CA GLN A 390 -7.33 9.71 25.70
C GLN A 390 -7.65 10.89 24.78
N PHE A 391 -7.60 10.68 23.49
CA PHE A 391 -7.98 11.69 22.49
C PHE A 391 -9.49 11.70 22.25
N ASP A 392 -10.04 12.84 21.87
CA ASP A 392 -11.40 12.94 21.40
C ASP A 392 -11.55 12.17 20.08
N VAL A 393 -12.71 11.54 19.89
CA VAL A 393 -13.01 10.82 18.65
C VAL A 393 -13.35 11.84 17.56
N PRO A 394 -12.57 11.94 16.47
CA PRO A 394 -12.93 12.82 15.36
C PRO A 394 -14.23 12.38 14.72
N GLN A 395 -14.98 13.37 14.19
CA GLN A 395 -16.24 13.13 13.49
C GLN A 395 -16.24 13.81 12.13
N ILE A 396 -16.79 13.13 11.14
CA ILE A 396 -17.06 13.68 9.80
C ILE A 396 -18.54 13.45 9.50
N LYS A 397 -19.27 14.50 9.12
CA LYS A 397 -20.73 14.44 8.84
C LYS A 397 -21.55 13.79 9.98
N GLY A 398 -21.12 13.99 11.23
CA GLY A 398 -21.78 13.43 12.42
C GLY A 398 -21.45 11.95 12.70
N LYS A 399 -20.62 11.31 11.90
CA LYS A 399 -20.16 9.93 12.09
C LYS A 399 -18.78 9.92 12.76
N SER A 400 -18.64 9.16 13.83
CA SER A 400 -17.37 9.00 14.54
C SER A 400 -16.39 8.12 13.74
N LEU A 401 -15.13 8.52 13.69
CA LEU A 401 -14.06 7.72 13.13
C LEU A 401 -13.78 6.51 14.04
N ARG A 402 -13.31 5.42 13.45
CA ARG A 402 -13.12 4.12 14.11
C ARG A 402 -11.73 3.58 13.80
N ALA A 403 -11.16 2.79 14.69
CA ALA A 403 -9.85 2.14 14.55
C ALA A 403 -8.73 3.11 14.18
N GLY A 404 -7.53 2.59 13.91
CA GLY A 404 -6.39 3.38 13.43
C GLY A 404 -6.30 3.43 11.91
N PRO A 405 -5.69 4.47 11.33
CA PRO A 405 -5.43 4.55 9.90
C PRO A 405 -4.46 3.42 9.50
N GLN A 406 -4.71 2.78 8.36
CA GLN A 406 -3.93 1.61 7.98
C GLN A 406 -3.28 1.75 6.60
N MET A 407 -4.06 1.80 5.50
CA MET A 407 -3.52 2.07 4.17
C MET A 407 -3.79 3.50 3.77
N ILE A 408 -2.85 4.09 3.07
CA ILE A 408 -2.98 5.45 2.54
C ILE A 408 -2.73 5.47 1.04
N GLN A 409 -3.38 6.41 0.35
CA GLN A 409 -3.16 6.67 -1.06
C GLN A 409 -3.10 8.18 -1.30
N LEU A 410 -2.02 8.65 -1.93
CA LEU A 410 -1.79 10.05 -2.21
C LEU A 410 -2.20 10.38 -3.65
N SER A 411 -2.94 11.48 -3.85
CA SER A 411 -3.20 12.00 -5.20
C SER A 411 -1.89 12.34 -5.92
N LEU A 412 -1.88 12.27 -7.26
CA LEU A 412 -0.67 12.53 -8.04
C LEU A 412 -0.09 13.94 -7.79
N ASP A 413 -0.96 14.93 -7.58
CA ASP A 413 -0.55 16.31 -7.25
C ASP A 413 -0.14 16.51 -5.78
N GLY A 414 -0.23 15.46 -4.96
CA GLY A 414 0.16 15.47 -3.55
C GLY A 414 -0.81 16.16 -2.60
N LYS A 415 -1.95 16.67 -3.08
CA LYS A 415 -2.84 17.55 -2.30
C LYS A 415 -3.93 16.83 -1.50
N ARG A 416 -4.21 15.56 -1.80
CA ARG A 416 -5.23 14.74 -1.15
C ARG A 416 -4.62 13.41 -0.75
N LEU A 417 -4.75 13.08 0.52
CA LEU A 417 -4.36 11.79 1.09
C LEU A 417 -5.63 11.07 1.54
N TYR A 418 -5.88 9.90 0.99
CA TYR A 418 -6.97 9.03 1.41
C TYR A 418 -6.45 7.99 2.39
N ALA A 419 -7.24 7.65 3.40
CA ALA A 419 -6.88 6.65 4.40
C ALA A 419 -8.05 5.70 4.67
N THR A 420 -7.75 4.40 4.67
CA THR A 420 -8.60 3.31 5.18
C THR A 420 -8.18 2.93 6.60
N ASN A 421 -8.87 1.97 7.23
CA ASN A 421 -8.63 1.61 8.62
C ASN A 421 -8.70 0.10 8.93
N SER A 422 -8.63 -0.77 7.92
CA SER A 422 -8.51 -2.22 8.12
C SER A 422 -7.11 -2.69 7.74
N LEU A 423 -6.42 -3.35 8.66
CA LEU A 423 -5.08 -3.91 8.42
C LEU A 423 -5.15 -5.32 7.82
N PHE A 424 -5.74 -6.21 8.55
CA PHE A 424 -5.90 -7.63 8.24
C PHE A 424 -6.98 -8.18 9.16
N SER A 425 -7.99 -8.86 8.65
CA SER A 425 -9.22 -9.16 9.40
C SER A 425 -8.98 -9.87 10.75
N ALA A 426 -7.98 -10.75 10.84
CA ALA A 426 -7.64 -11.42 12.09
C ALA A 426 -7.02 -10.48 13.14
N TRP A 427 -6.23 -9.48 12.69
CA TRP A 427 -5.64 -8.46 13.56
C TRP A 427 -6.67 -7.38 13.89
N ASP A 428 -7.49 -6.97 12.94
CA ASP A 428 -8.60 -6.02 13.16
C ASP A 428 -9.54 -6.54 14.25
N ARG A 429 -9.92 -7.82 14.19
CA ARG A 429 -10.76 -8.46 15.22
C ARG A 429 -10.10 -8.45 16.59
N GLN A 430 -8.80 -8.58 16.64
CA GLN A 430 -8.03 -8.61 17.89
C GLN A 430 -7.88 -7.22 18.52
N PHE A 431 -7.56 -6.20 17.73
CA PHE A 431 -7.22 -4.85 18.22
C PHE A 431 -8.39 -3.87 18.12
N TYR A 432 -9.27 -4.03 17.14
CA TYR A 432 -10.42 -3.17 16.85
C TYR A 432 -11.68 -3.99 16.58
N PRO A 433 -12.15 -4.77 17.57
CA PRO A 433 -13.27 -5.69 17.38
C PRO A 433 -14.55 -4.98 16.90
N GLU A 434 -14.70 -3.68 17.17
CA GLU A 434 -15.83 -2.89 16.69
C GLU A 434 -15.94 -2.81 15.18
N LEU A 435 -14.85 -3.02 14.42
CA LEU A 435 -14.88 -3.05 12.96
C LEU A 435 -15.72 -4.20 12.42
N MET A 436 -15.85 -5.29 13.17
CA MET A 436 -16.66 -6.44 12.75
C MET A 436 -18.16 -6.09 12.68
N ASP A 437 -18.61 -5.19 13.54
CA ASP A 437 -20.02 -4.78 13.63
C ASP A 437 -20.30 -3.44 12.94
N LYS A 438 -19.31 -2.54 12.92
CA LYS A 438 -19.47 -1.17 12.41
C LYS A 438 -18.85 -0.95 11.03
N GLY A 439 -18.01 -1.88 10.56
CA GLY A 439 -17.26 -1.77 9.30
C GLY A 439 -16.18 -0.71 9.30
N SER A 440 -15.45 -0.67 8.22
CA SER A 440 -14.40 0.32 7.92
C SER A 440 -14.97 1.63 7.34
N HIS A 441 -14.09 2.58 7.12
CA HIS A 441 -14.37 3.81 6.39
C HIS A 441 -13.17 4.27 5.58
N ILE A 442 -13.40 5.18 4.63
CA ILE A 442 -12.36 5.96 3.98
C ILE A 442 -12.57 7.43 4.33
N ILE A 443 -11.49 8.09 4.70
CA ILE A 443 -11.42 9.54 4.89
C ILE A 443 -10.47 10.17 3.89
N GLN A 444 -10.67 11.45 3.60
CA GLN A 444 -9.72 12.27 2.84
C GLN A 444 -9.09 13.31 3.76
N ILE A 445 -7.80 13.50 3.59
CA ILE A 445 -7.00 14.50 4.30
C ILE A 445 -6.46 15.47 3.26
N ASP A 446 -6.71 16.75 3.45
CA ASP A 446 -6.15 17.82 2.65
C ASP A 446 -4.70 18.08 3.11
N VAL A 447 -3.81 18.20 2.15
CA VAL A 447 -2.37 18.30 2.34
C VAL A 447 -1.87 19.66 1.85
N ASP A 448 -1.17 20.39 2.73
CA ASP A 448 -0.38 21.54 2.31
C ASP A 448 0.96 21.05 1.73
N THR A 449 1.10 21.18 0.40
CA THR A 449 2.29 20.76 -0.35
C THR A 449 3.39 21.82 -0.42
N GLU A 450 3.16 23.01 0.14
CA GLU A 450 4.14 24.10 0.15
C GLU A 450 4.89 24.16 1.47
N LYS A 451 4.15 24.24 2.58
CA LYS A 451 4.70 24.44 3.93
C LYS A 451 4.64 23.18 4.78
N GLY A 452 3.89 22.19 4.35
CA GLY A 452 3.48 21.06 5.17
C GLY A 452 2.27 21.39 6.04
N GLY A 453 1.52 20.37 6.38
CA GLY A 453 0.29 20.43 7.17
C GLY A 453 -0.75 19.46 6.64
N LEU A 454 -1.56 18.95 7.56
CA LEU A 454 -2.62 17.96 7.30
C LEU A 454 -3.92 18.46 7.94
N SER A 455 -5.04 18.35 7.23
CA SER A 455 -6.37 18.63 7.77
C SER A 455 -7.40 17.66 7.23
N ILE A 456 -8.32 17.19 8.10
CA ILE A 456 -9.40 16.29 7.68
C ILE A 456 -10.35 17.07 6.76
N ASN A 457 -10.65 16.51 5.58
CA ASN A 457 -11.70 17.02 4.72
C ASN A 457 -13.08 16.69 5.32
N PRO A 458 -13.88 17.68 5.74
CA PRO A 458 -15.16 17.44 6.39
C PRO A 458 -16.25 16.94 5.42
N ASP A 459 -16.02 17.05 4.11
CA ASP A 459 -17.00 16.72 3.08
C ASP A 459 -16.79 15.33 2.47
N PHE A 460 -15.73 14.61 2.87
CA PHE A 460 -15.45 13.27 2.36
C PHE A 460 -15.47 12.22 3.47
N PHE A 461 -16.40 11.28 3.38
CA PHE A 461 -16.49 10.12 4.27
C PHE A 461 -17.24 8.98 3.57
N VAL A 462 -16.58 7.86 3.32
CA VAL A 462 -17.19 6.65 2.77
C VAL A 462 -17.32 5.62 3.88
N ASP A 463 -18.54 5.24 4.23
CA ASP A 463 -18.85 4.34 5.34
C ASP A 463 -19.15 2.91 4.84
N PHE A 464 -18.21 2.01 5.00
CA PHE A 464 -18.40 0.58 4.70
C PHE A 464 -19.23 -0.15 5.76
N GLY A 465 -19.61 0.53 6.85
CA GLY A 465 -20.57 0.02 7.83
C GLY A 465 -21.99 -0.03 7.29
N GLU A 466 -22.29 0.76 6.27
CA GLU A 466 -23.64 0.87 5.64
C GLU A 466 -23.76 0.07 4.34
N GLU A 467 -22.84 -0.86 4.08
CA GLU A 467 -22.89 -1.70 2.88
C GLU A 467 -24.13 -2.60 2.85
N PRO A 468 -24.72 -2.85 1.67
CA PRO A 468 -26.01 -3.56 1.54
C PRO A 468 -26.01 -4.98 2.14
N ASP A 469 -24.87 -5.66 2.10
CA ASP A 469 -24.73 -7.04 2.64
C ASP A 469 -24.19 -7.04 4.09
N GLY A 470 -24.21 -5.90 4.75
CA GLY A 470 -23.71 -5.66 6.10
C GLY A 470 -22.32 -5.01 6.11
N PRO A 471 -21.84 -4.64 7.32
CA PRO A 471 -20.54 -4.00 7.48
C PRO A 471 -19.39 -4.76 6.85
N ALA A 472 -18.59 -4.06 6.03
CA ALA A 472 -17.39 -4.56 5.37
C ALA A 472 -16.13 -3.85 5.87
N LEU A 473 -14.98 -4.49 5.71
CA LEU A 473 -13.68 -3.89 5.97
C LEU A 473 -13.14 -3.27 4.67
N ALA A 474 -12.39 -2.17 4.75
CA ALA A 474 -11.75 -1.53 3.61
C ALA A 474 -10.24 -1.47 3.83
N HIS A 475 -9.48 -1.99 2.87
CA HIS A 475 -8.04 -2.13 2.98
C HIS A 475 -7.32 -1.21 1.99
N GLU A 476 -6.92 -1.66 0.82
CA GLU A 476 -6.08 -0.92 -0.11
C GLU A 476 -6.86 -0.14 -1.17
N MET A 477 -6.24 0.92 -1.68
CA MET A 477 -6.84 1.84 -2.65
C MET A 477 -5.94 2.03 -3.87
N ARG A 478 -6.53 2.12 -5.09
CA ARG A 478 -5.81 2.41 -6.35
C ARG A 478 -6.60 3.38 -7.23
N TYR A 479 -5.88 4.20 -7.99
CA TYR A 479 -6.48 5.08 -9.01
C TYR A 479 -6.39 4.46 -10.40
N PRO A 480 -7.42 4.58 -11.25
CA PRO A 480 -7.37 4.08 -12.62
C PRO A 480 -6.26 4.71 -13.48
N GLY A 481 -5.90 5.95 -13.22
CA GLY A 481 -4.90 6.71 -14.00
C GLY A 481 -3.45 6.49 -13.58
N GLY A 482 -3.20 5.77 -12.49
CA GLY A 482 -1.88 5.61 -11.88
C GLY A 482 -1.81 6.26 -10.51
N ASP A 483 -0.87 5.81 -9.69
CA ASP A 483 -0.75 6.24 -8.30
C ASP A 483 0.70 6.21 -7.81
N CYS A 484 0.95 6.87 -6.66
CA CYS A 484 2.26 6.95 -6.04
C CYS A 484 2.77 5.60 -5.51
N THR A 485 1.88 4.65 -5.27
CA THR A 485 2.21 3.40 -4.58
C THR A 485 2.63 2.28 -5.51
N SER A 486 2.28 2.36 -6.79
CA SER A 486 2.54 1.29 -7.76
C SER A 486 3.39 1.72 -8.94
N ASP A 487 3.46 3.01 -9.25
CA ASP A 487 4.22 3.50 -10.40
C ASP A 487 5.73 3.53 -10.11
N ILE A 488 6.49 2.87 -10.97
CA ILE A 488 7.95 2.84 -10.97
C ILE A 488 8.44 3.59 -12.21
N TRP A 489 9.43 4.46 -12.06
CA TRP A 489 10.04 5.22 -13.15
C TRP A 489 11.44 4.70 -13.48
N ILE A 490 11.85 4.83 -14.77
CA ILE A 490 13.14 4.34 -15.30
C ILE A 490 13.93 5.44 -16.00
#